data_f3a62cf38c1905123cbb1ec434314611
#
_entry.id   f3a62cf38c1905123cbb1ec434314611
#
_cell.length_a   1.000
_cell.length_b   1.000
_cell.length_c   1.000
_cell.angle_alpha   90.00
_cell.angle_beta   90.00
_cell.angle_gamma   90.00
#
_symmetry.space_group_name_H-M   'P 1'
#
loop_
_entity.id
_entity.type
_entity.pdbx_description
1 polymer ?
#
loop_
_entity_poly.entity_id
_entity_poly.type
_entity_poly.pdbx_seq_one_letter_code
_entity_poly.pdbx_strand_id
1 'polypeptide(L)'
;MLELRRLRLLRELSERGTIAAVADALQFTPSAVSQQLAMLEREAGVPLLERAGRGVRLTDAALVLVVHADALLRRAELAEADLAAAAGTVAGRGRIAGFQSVLVHIALPAIEALGRDAPRLRCEVVEAEPEHALPALALGDVDVVLGDEWQHQPVRLPDGVERHELYRDPVYVVLPAGHPAAQRHAGTVPLAELAGEVWTCGHAGTPWEEMVERTCRALGGFEPDIRHRTNDANASLALVARGLALTMLPGLPLAHAPRGIARRHLADDPVWRSIFAATRASDAARPSTRALLAACTDTAAAL
;
A
#
# COMPACT_ATOMS: atom_id res chain seq x y z
N MET A 1 10.56 35.26 -4.15
CA MET A 1 10.92 33.90 -3.72
C MET A 1 9.63 33.19 -3.32
N LEU A 2 9.44 31.93 -3.69
CA LEU A 2 8.21 31.17 -3.39
C LEU A 2 8.09 30.90 -1.88
N GLU A 3 6.92 31.19 -1.28
CA GLU A 3 6.65 30.91 0.13
C GLU A 3 5.91 29.59 0.32
N LEU A 4 6.38 28.75 1.25
CA LEU A 4 5.80 27.43 1.54
C LEU A 4 4.31 27.49 1.86
N ARG A 5 3.87 28.54 2.59
CA ARG A 5 2.45 28.72 2.93
C ARG A 5 1.59 28.91 1.70
N ARG A 6 2.06 29.61 0.68
CA ARG A 6 1.34 29.81 -0.60
C ARG A 6 1.39 28.57 -1.46
N LEU A 7 2.52 27.85 -1.47
CA LEU A 7 2.62 26.54 -2.14
C LEU A 7 1.61 25.53 -1.57
N ARG A 8 1.39 25.54 -0.25
CA ARG A 8 0.37 24.73 0.39
C ARG A 8 -1.03 25.06 -0.12
N LEU A 9 -1.38 26.33 -0.28
CA LEU A 9 -2.69 26.74 -0.82
C LEU A 9 -2.89 26.28 -2.27
N LEU A 10 -1.84 26.32 -3.10
CA LEU A 10 -1.89 25.83 -4.49
C LEU A 10 -2.10 24.31 -4.53
N ARG A 11 -1.40 23.55 -3.70
CA ARG A 11 -1.58 22.10 -3.57
C ARG A 11 -3.01 21.75 -3.14
N GLU A 12 -3.51 22.39 -2.08
CA GLU A 12 -4.88 22.17 -1.60
C GLU A 12 -5.93 22.52 -2.67
N LEU A 13 -5.66 23.53 -3.51
CA LEU A 13 -6.54 23.87 -4.62
C LEU A 13 -6.54 22.78 -5.69
N SER A 14 -5.38 22.19 -5.96
CA SER A 14 -5.27 21.05 -6.89
C SER A 14 -6.08 19.83 -6.42
N GLU A 15 -6.08 19.55 -5.12
CA GLU A 15 -6.79 18.42 -4.54
C GLU A 15 -8.31 18.65 -4.41
N ARG A 16 -8.71 19.87 -4.01
CA ARG A 16 -10.11 20.19 -3.67
C ARG A 16 -10.92 20.84 -4.80
N GLY A 17 -10.24 21.30 -5.83
CA GLY A 17 -10.84 21.86 -7.05
C GLY A 17 -11.43 23.27 -6.93
N THR A 18 -11.72 23.80 -5.72
CA THR A 18 -12.32 25.13 -5.55
C THR A 18 -11.68 25.93 -4.41
N ILE A 19 -11.61 27.25 -4.60
CA ILE A 19 -11.13 28.20 -3.57
C ILE A 19 -11.98 28.13 -2.29
N ALA A 20 -13.28 27.92 -2.41
CA ALA A 20 -14.17 27.82 -1.26
C ALA A 20 -13.83 26.56 -0.42
N ALA A 21 -13.63 25.40 -1.06
CA ALA A 21 -13.26 24.17 -0.37
C ALA A 21 -11.90 24.28 0.32
N VAL A 22 -10.92 24.97 -0.30
CA VAL A 22 -9.62 25.27 0.33
C VAL A 22 -9.79 26.18 1.55
N ALA A 23 -10.61 27.21 1.43
CA ALA A 23 -10.86 28.16 2.51
C ALA A 23 -11.50 27.46 3.72
N ASP A 24 -12.53 26.63 3.50
CA ASP A 24 -13.20 25.86 4.54
C ASP A 24 -12.22 24.87 5.23
N ALA A 25 -11.43 24.14 4.45
CA ALA A 25 -10.49 23.14 4.98
C ALA A 25 -9.37 23.74 5.82
N LEU A 26 -8.90 24.95 5.46
CA LEU A 26 -7.79 25.61 6.14
C LEU A 26 -8.24 26.73 7.09
N GLN A 27 -9.56 26.88 7.29
CA GLN A 27 -10.17 27.91 8.15
C GLN A 27 -9.75 29.36 7.74
N PHE A 28 -9.74 29.61 6.45
CA PHE A 28 -9.52 30.92 5.85
C PHE A 28 -10.84 31.46 5.22
N THR A 29 -10.81 32.72 4.81
CA THR A 29 -11.85 33.25 3.94
C THR A 29 -11.48 32.97 2.46
N PRO A 30 -12.46 32.78 1.55
CA PRO A 30 -12.18 32.63 0.12
C PRO A 30 -11.38 33.78 -0.48
N SER A 31 -11.63 35.01 0.00
CA SER A 31 -10.90 36.21 -0.43
C SER A 31 -9.43 36.15 0.00
N ALA A 32 -9.15 35.70 1.22
CA ALA A 32 -7.77 35.54 1.70
C ALA A 32 -7.00 34.48 0.89
N VAL A 33 -7.63 33.33 0.59
CA VAL A 33 -7.04 32.30 -0.28
C VAL A 33 -6.74 32.86 -1.66
N SER A 34 -7.72 33.56 -2.30
CA SER A 34 -7.54 34.18 -3.60
C SER A 34 -6.40 35.19 -3.63
N GLN A 35 -6.29 36.04 -2.60
CA GLN A 35 -5.18 37.01 -2.50
C GLN A 35 -3.81 36.31 -2.39
N GLN A 36 -3.69 35.26 -1.58
CA GLN A 36 -2.44 34.52 -1.42
C GLN A 36 -2.05 33.80 -2.71
N LEU A 37 -2.99 33.21 -3.44
CA LEU A 37 -2.73 32.59 -4.74
C LEU A 37 -2.31 33.63 -5.80
N ALA A 38 -2.93 34.82 -5.83
CA ALA A 38 -2.50 35.92 -6.69
C ALA A 38 -1.11 36.46 -6.32
N MET A 39 -0.72 36.39 -5.06
CA MET A 39 0.65 36.69 -4.65
C MET A 39 1.62 35.62 -5.16
N LEU A 40 1.25 34.35 -5.10
CA LEU A 40 2.06 33.24 -5.61
C LEU A 40 2.29 33.35 -7.13
N GLU A 41 1.27 33.75 -7.92
CA GLU A 41 1.43 34.02 -9.34
C GLU A 41 2.47 35.12 -9.60
N ARG A 42 2.44 36.19 -8.83
CA ARG A 42 3.45 37.28 -8.95
C ARG A 42 4.85 36.80 -8.59
N GLU A 43 4.98 35.93 -7.59
CA GLU A 43 6.28 35.34 -7.22
C GLU A 43 6.79 34.35 -8.25
N ALA A 44 5.89 33.54 -8.85
CA ALA A 44 6.21 32.61 -9.91
C ALA A 44 6.49 33.30 -11.25
N GLY A 45 5.99 34.50 -11.45
CA GLY A 45 6.17 35.29 -12.68
C GLY A 45 5.35 34.75 -13.87
N VAL A 46 4.44 33.81 -13.61
CA VAL A 46 3.56 33.18 -14.61
C VAL A 46 2.15 33.02 -14.04
N PRO A 47 1.09 33.06 -14.88
CA PRO A 47 -0.26 32.74 -14.44
C PRO A 47 -0.34 31.28 -13.94
N LEU A 48 -0.89 31.08 -12.77
CA LEU A 48 -1.14 29.76 -12.19
C LEU A 48 -2.61 29.38 -12.23
N LEU A 49 -3.49 30.39 -12.34
CA LEU A 49 -4.94 30.22 -12.38
C LEU A 49 -5.53 30.86 -13.63
N GLU A 50 -6.52 30.21 -14.22
CA GLU A 50 -7.33 30.75 -15.30
C GLU A 50 -8.82 30.67 -14.96
N ARG A 51 -9.62 31.55 -15.55
CA ARG A 51 -11.08 31.56 -15.33
C ARG A 51 -11.71 30.36 -16.02
N ALA A 52 -12.53 29.62 -15.29
CA ALA A 52 -13.34 28.52 -15.80
C ALA A 52 -14.80 28.71 -15.35
N GLY A 53 -15.62 29.33 -16.19
CA GLY A 53 -16.99 29.64 -15.86
C GLY A 53 -17.09 30.57 -14.63
N ARG A 54 -17.72 30.08 -13.54
CA ARG A 54 -17.82 30.79 -12.25
C ARG A 54 -16.68 30.49 -11.28
N GLY A 55 -15.72 29.63 -11.67
CA GLY A 55 -14.60 29.20 -10.83
C GLY A 55 -13.26 29.50 -11.46
N VAL A 56 -12.25 28.82 -10.94
CA VAL A 56 -10.87 28.88 -11.41
C VAL A 56 -10.38 27.47 -11.76
N ARG A 57 -9.46 27.36 -12.71
CA ARG A 57 -8.76 26.13 -13.08
C ARG A 57 -7.26 26.39 -12.99
N LEU A 58 -6.50 25.34 -12.67
CA LEU A 58 -5.04 25.39 -12.70
C LEU A 58 -4.53 25.41 -14.13
N THR A 59 -3.51 26.23 -14.39
CA THR A 59 -2.76 26.22 -15.65
C THR A 59 -1.74 25.06 -15.66
N ASP A 60 -1.17 24.75 -16.82
CA ASP A 60 -0.09 23.76 -16.92
C ASP A 60 1.12 24.17 -16.08
N ALA A 61 1.43 25.46 -15.97
CA ALA A 61 2.48 25.99 -15.10
C ALA A 61 2.17 25.73 -13.62
N ALA A 62 0.89 25.83 -13.22
CA ALA A 62 0.46 25.52 -11.86
C ALA A 62 0.62 24.03 -11.56
N LEU A 63 0.28 23.12 -12.51
CA LEU A 63 0.46 21.68 -12.33
C LEU A 63 1.92 21.31 -12.13
N VAL A 64 2.83 21.90 -12.90
CA VAL A 64 4.28 21.75 -12.68
C VAL A 64 4.67 22.24 -11.28
N LEU A 65 4.17 23.42 -10.87
CA LEU A 65 4.51 23.98 -9.55
C LEU A 65 3.91 23.14 -8.40
N VAL A 66 2.77 22.49 -8.57
CA VAL A 66 2.17 21.58 -7.57
C VAL A 66 3.11 20.42 -7.26
N VAL A 67 3.72 19.80 -8.26
CA VAL A 67 4.70 18.70 -8.05
C VAL A 67 5.88 19.19 -7.19
N HIS A 68 6.42 20.37 -7.49
CA HIS A 68 7.50 20.95 -6.68
C HIS A 68 7.02 21.39 -5.30
N ALA A 69 5.80 21.92 -5.17
CA ALA A 69 5.20 22.33 -3.90
C ALA A 69 5.09 21.13 -2.95
N ASP A 70 4.64 19.99 -3.44
CA ASP A 70 4.58 18.75 -2.66
C ASP A 70 5.95 18.35 -2.12
N ALA A 71 6.98 18.34 -2.98
CA ALA A 71 8.34 17.99 -2.58
C ALA A 71 8.90 18.95 -1.51
N LEU A 72 8.68 20.27 -1.68
CA LEU A 72 9.17 21.30 -0.75
C LEU A 72 8.44 21.25 0.59
N LEU A 73 7.11 21.07 0.58
CA LEU A 73 6.29 20.95 1.78
C LEU A 73 6.68 19.69 2.58
N ARG A 74 6.84 18.56 1.90
CA ARG A 74 7.36 17.35 2.53
C ARG A 74 8.73 17.57 3.15
N ARG A 75 9.65 18.23 2.45
CA ARG A 75 11.00 18.51 2.98
C ARG A 75 10.96 19.38 4.23
N ALA A 76 10.04 20.36 4.28
CA ALA A 76 9.83 21.18 5.47
C ALA A 76 9.28 20.35 6.65
N GLU A 77 8.26 19.52 6.43
CA GLU A 77 7.72 18.60 7.44
C GLU A 77 8.80 17.65 7.99
N LEU A 78 9.68 17.16 7.10
CA LEU A 78 10.82 16.34 7.50
C LEU A 78 11.82 17.08 8.40
N ALA A 79 12.12 18.33 8.06
CA ALA A 79 13.02 19.15 8.88
C ALA A 79 12.44 19.41 10.28
N GLU A 80 11.12 19.65 10.39
CA GLU A 80 10.43 19.79 11.67
C GLU A 80 10.49 18.50 12.50
N ALA A 81 10.29 17.35 11.85
CA ALA A 81 10.39 16.03 12.49
C ALA A 81 11.82 15.75 12.99
N ASP A 82 12.84 16.08 12.19
CA ASP A 82 14.24 15.92 12.57
C ASP A 82 14.62 16.82 13.77
N LEU A 83 14.08 18.04 13.82
CA LEU A 83 14.25 18.93 14.98
C LEU A 83 13.57 18.39 16.25
N ALA A 84 12.36 17.87 16.12
CA ALA A 84 11.65 17.22 17.24
C ALA A 84 12.43 16.00 17.74
N ALA A 85 12.99 15.22 16.83
CA ALA A 85 13.83 14.07 17.14
C ALA A 85 15.11 14.46 17.87
N ALA A 86 15.77 15.54 17.46
CA ALA A 86 16.93 16.09 18.18
C ALA A 86 16.58 16.53 19.61
N ALA A 87 15.33 16.88 19.86
CA ALA A 87 14.77 17.13 21.19
C ALA A 87 14.31 15.86 21.95
N GLY A 88 14.61 14.65 21.43
CA GLY A 88 14.26 13.37 22.05
C GLY A 88 12.79 12.95 21.88
N THR A 89 12.07 13.54 20.94
CA THR A 89 10.65 13.26 20.73
C THR A 89 10.40 12.66 19.34
N VAL A 90 9.75 11.50 19.29
CA VAL A 90 9.24 10.95 18.01
C VAL A 90 7.95 11.70 17.66
N ALA A 91 8.02 12.54 16.63
CA ALA A 91 6.91 13.40 16.22
C ALA A 91 6.92 13.61 14.70
N GLY A 92 5.88 14.26 14.19
CA GLY A 92 5.73 14.56 12.78
C GLY A 92 4.73 13.66 12.09
N ARG A 93 4.96 13.37 10.80
CA ARG A 93 4.11 12.53 9.96
C ARG A 93 4.88 11.28 9.56
N GLY A 94 4.19 10.14 9.53
CA GLY A 94 4.72 8.88 9.04
C GLY A 94 3.71 8.21 8.13
N ARG A 95 4.10 7.88 6.89
CA ARG A 95 3.24 7.25 5.88
C ARG A 95 3.70 5.83 5.60
N ILE A 96 2.79 4.89 5.73
CA ILE A 96 2.99 3.49 5.35
C ILE A 96 2.16 3.21 4.11
N ALA A 97 2.80 2.69 3.05
CA ALA A 97 2.09 2.14 1.91
C ALA A 97 2.20 0.62 1.89
N GLY A 98 1.17 -0.04 1.38
CA GLY A 98 1.14 -1.49 1.21
C GLY A 98 -0.19 -1.97 0.65
N PHE A 99 -0.24 -3.22 0.28
CA PHE A 99 -1.45 -3.85 -0.22
C PHE A 99 -2.36 -4.34 0.93
N GLN A 100 -3.60 -4.67 0.63
CA GLN A 100 -4.69 -4.89 1.58
C GLN A 100 -4.32 -5.77 2.78
N SER A 101 -3.76 -6.96 2.58
CA SER A 101 -3.53 -7.90 3.69
C SER A 101 -2.42 -7.42 4.64
N VAL A 102 -1.35 -6.78 4.15
CA VAL A 102 -0.31 -6.23 5.04
C VAL A 102 -0.78 -4.98 5.77
N LEU A 103 -1.65 -4.18 5.16
CA LEU A 103 -2.27 -3.06 5.87
C LEU A 103 -3.09 -3.56 7.06
N VAL A 104 -3.97 -4.54 6.85
CA VAL A 104 -4.85 -5.06 7.91
C VAL A 104 -4.08 -5.76 9.02
N HIS A 105 -3.09 -6.58 8.68
CA HIS A 105 -2.45 -7.47 9.65
C HIS A 105 -1.12 -6.94 10.21
N ILE A 106 -0.48 -5.97 9.56
CA ILE A 106 0.79 -5.41 10.01
C ILE A 106 0.68 -3.90 10.27
N ALA A 107 0.28 -3.10 9.26
CA ALA A 107 0.33 -1.64 9.39
C ALA A 107 -0.66 -1.10 10.44
N LEU A 108 -1.93 -1.51 10.40
CA LEU A 108 -2.93 -0.99 11.33
C LEU A 108 -2.63 -1.35 12.79
N PRO A 109 -2.28 -2.60 13.17
CA PRO A 109 -1.85 -2.90 14.53
C PRO A 109 -0.57 -2.15 14.94
N ALA A 110 0.40 -1.97 14.04
CA ALA A 110 1.61 -1.18 14.30
C ALA A 110 1.27 0.29 14.60
N ILE A 111 0.37 0.90 13.84
CA ILE A 111 -0.10 2.27 14.06
C ILE A 111 -0.86 2.39 15.39
N GLU A 112 -1.68 1.40 15.73
CA GLU A 112 -2.36 1.38 17.04
C GLU A 112 -1.37 1.35 18.21
N ALA A 113 -0.30 0.55 18.11
CA ALA A 113 0.77 0.54 19.10
C ALA A 113 1.49 1.91 19.17
N LEU A 114 1.86 2.48 18.01
CA LEU A 114 2.49 3.80 17.94
C LEU A 114 1.62 4.93 18.50
N GLY A 115 0.30 4.82 18.38
CA GLY A 115 -0.63 5.79 18.99
C GLY A 115 -0.48 5.88 20.52
N ARG A 116 -0.05 4.79 21.17
CA ARG A 116 0.25 4.76 22.60
C ARG A 116 1.66 5.24 22.93
N ASP A 117 2.65 4.78 22.16
CA ASP A 117 4.06 4.94 22.46
C ASP A 117 4.65 6.25 21.90
N ALA A 118 4.11 6.74 20.80
CA ALA A 118 4.56 7.96 20.10
C ALA A 118 3.36 8.84 19.67
N PRO A 119 2.57 9.38 20.59
CA PRO A 119 1.29 10.05 20.31
C PRO A 119 1.42 11.35 19.49
N ARG A 120 2.65 11.86 19.30
CA ARG A 120 2.94 13.01 18.44
C ARG A 120 3.30 12.62 17.02
N LEU A 121 3.43 11.33 16.71
CA LEU A 121 3.61 10.80 15.36
C LEU A 121 2.25 10.57 14.71
N ARG A 122 1.93 11.34 13.68
CA ARG A 122 0.70 11.16 12.90
C ARG A 122 0.96 10.12 11.81
N CYS A 123 0.42 8.93 12.01
CA CYS A 123 0.54 7.85 11.05
C CYS A 123 -0.60 7.88 10.02
N GLU A 124 -0.26 7.62 8.76
CA GLU A 124 -1.19 7.51 7.64
C GLU A 124 -0.90 6.23 6.87
N VAL A 125 -1.94 5.60 6.33
CA VAL A 125 -1.83 4.45 5.45
C VAL A 125 -2.29 4.80 4.05
N VAL A 126 -1.62 4.21 3.06
CA VAL A 126 -1.98 4.31 1.65
C VAL A 126 -2.01 2.90 1.08
N GLU A 127 -3.13 2.50 0.49
CA GLU A 127 -3.20 1.24 -0.24
C GLU A 127 -2.50 1.39 -1.58
N ALA A 128 -1.46 0.59 -1.79
CA ALA A 128 -0.75 0.52 -3.06
C ALA A 128 0.01 -0.81 -3.18
N GLU A 129 -0.02 -1.38 -4.38
CA GLU A 129 0.82 -2.53 -4.72
C GLU A 129 2.30 -2.11 -4.82
N PRO A 130 3.26 -3.04 -4.64
CA PRO A 130 4.70 -2.72 -4.64
C PRO A 130 5.18 -1.93 -5.87
N GLU A 131 4.61 -2.19 -7.05
CA GLU A 131 4.96 -1.51 -8.30
C GLU A 131 4.71 0.00 -8.26
N HIS A 132 3.74 0.45 -7.46
CA HIS A 132 3.41 1.85 -7.27
C HIS A 132 4.00 2.41 -5.97
N ALA A 133 4.03 1.59 -4.91
CA ALA A 133 4.50 2.01 -3.60
C ALA A 133 6.02 2.24 -3.56
N LEU A 134 6.83 1.39 -4.21
CA LEU A 134 8.29 1.52 -4.22
C LEU A 134 8.79 2.78 -4.94
N PRO A 135 8.27 3.17 -6.13
CA PRO A 135 8.57 4.48 -6.70
C PRO A 135 8.18 5.64 -5.80
N ALA A 136 7.00 5.60 -5.17
CA ALA A 136 6.55 6.62 -4.23
C ALA A 136 7.48 6.73 -3.00
N LEU A 137 8.01 5.60 -2.51
CA LEU A 137 9.02 5.57 -1.46
C LEU A 137 10.31 6.29 -1.91
N ALA A 138 10.83 5.96 -3.09
CA ALA A 138 12.03 6.59 -3.63
C ALA A 138 11.88 8.12 -3.77
N LEU A 139 10.70 8.59 -4.17
CA LEU A 139 10.37 10.02 -4.27
C LEU A 139 10.09 10.70 -2.91
N GLY A 140 9.94 9.93 -1.83
CA GLY A 140 9.64 10.45 -0.50
C GLY A 140 8.15 10.72 -0.25
N ASP A 141 7.26 10.18 -1.07
CA ASP A 141 5.80 10.32 -0.90
C ASP A 141 5.28 9.46 0.25
N VAL A 142 5.98 8.35 0.54
CA VAL A 142 5.78 7.48 1.70
C VAL A 142 7.09 7.22 2.41
N ASP A 143 7.05 6.78 3.67
CA ASP A 143 8.22 6.60 4.52
C ASP A 143 8.59 5.13 4.69
N VAL A 144 7.58 4.25 4.69
CA VAL A 144 7.71 2.80 4.76
C VAL A 144 6.79 2.16 3.71
N VAL A 145 7.30 1.18 2.98
CA VAL A 145 6.49 0.33 2.10
C VAL A 145 6.47 -1.07 2.69
N LEU A 146 5.29 -1.65 2.84
CA LEU A 146 5.10 -3.05 3.11
C LEU A 146 4.82 -3.75 1.77
N GLY A 147 5.81 -4.47 1.28
CA GLY A 147 5.76 -5.20 0.02
C GLY A 147 5.79 -6.70 0.22
N ASP A 148 5.54 -7.43 -0.85
CA ASP A 148 5.76 -8.88 -0.89
C ASP A 148 6.64 -9.28 -2.06
N GLU A 149 7.23 -10.44 -1.92
CA GLU A 149 8.00 -11.13 -2.95
C GLU A 149 7.55 -12.57 -3.00
N TRP A 150 7.01 -12.97 -4.13
CA TRP A 150 6.58 -14.33 -4.34
C TRP A 150 7.76 -15.23 -4.68
N GLN A 151 7.70 -16.46 -4.23
CA GLN A 151 8.75 -17.46 -4.50
C GLN A 151 9.07 -17.53 -6.00
N HIS A 152 10.35 -17.38 -6.34
CA HIS A 152 10.87 -17.30 -7.72
C HIS A 152 10.47 -16.05 -8.54
N GLN A 153 9.96 -15.01 -7.89
CA GLN A 153 9.61 -13.75 -8.55
C GLN A 153 10.25 -12.57 -7.78
N PRO A 154 11.57 -12.37 -7.92
CA PRO A 154 12.29 -11.36 -7.13
C PRO A 154 11.82 -9.95 -7.47
N VAL A 155 11.58 -9.15 -6.45
CA VAL A 155 11.22 -7.74 -6.57
C VAL A 155 12.49 -6.89 -6.62
N ARG A 156 12.63 -6.09 -7.69
CA ARG A 156 13.73 -5.14 -7.81
C ARG A 156 13.41 -3.88 -7.02
N LEU A 157 14.25 -3.54 -6.06
CA LEU A 157 14.15 -2.30 -5.32
C LEU A 157 14.80 -1.14 -6.07
N PRO A 158 14.26 0.09 -5.95
CA PRO A 158 14.92 1.30 -6.44
C PRO A 158 16.27 1.53 -5.72
N ASP A 159 17.18 2.27 -6.38
CA ASP A 159 18.45 2.64 -5.78
C ASP A 159 18.23 3.47 -4.49
N GLY A 160 19.03 3.18 -3.45
CA GLY A 160 18.91 3.85 -2.16
C GLY A 160 17.72 3.42 -1.29
N VAL A 161 17.03 2.34 -1.66
CA VAL A 161 15.99 1.71 -0.85
C VAL A 161 16.57 0.46 -0.19
N GLU A 162 16.35 0.34 1.12
CA GLU A 162 16.74 -0.80 1.94
C GLU A 162 15.54 -1.70 2.22
N ARG A 163 15.78 -3.02 2.22
CA ARG A 163 14.78 -4.06 2.49
C ARG A 163 15.00 -4.65 3.88
N HIS A 164 13.91 -4.86 4.61
CA HIS A 164 13.86 -5.51 5.92
C HIS A 164 12.86 -6.65 5.88
N GLU A 165 13.31 -7.89 6.04
CA GLU A 165 12.43 -9.06 6.06
C GLU A 165 11.53 -9.01 7.30
N LEU A 166 10.24 -9.26 7.12
CA LEU A 166 9.25 -9.22 8.20
C LEU A 166 8.64 -10.59 8.49
N TYR A 167 8.07 -11.23 7.47
CA TYR A 167 7.26 -12.43 7.66
C TYR A 167 7.29 -13.32 6.42
N ARG A 168 7.30 -14.63 6.63
CA ARG A 168 7.17 -15.63 5.57
C ARG A 168 5.76 -16.19 5.60
N ASP A 169 4.94 -15.81 4.65
CA ASP A 169 3.51 -16.09 4.56
C ASP A 169 3.26 -17.33 3.68
N PRO A 170 2.90 -18.49 4.27
CA PRO A 170 2.67 -19.73 3.51
C PRO A 170 1.42 -19.61 2.66
N VAL A 171 1.44 -20.21 1.46
CA VAL A 171 0.32 -20.26 0.53
C VAL A 171 -0.47 -21.55 0.73
N TYR A 172 -1.78 -21.42 0.69
CA TYR A 172 -2.74 -22.51 0.82
C TYR A 172 -3.60 -22.63 -0.43
N VAL A 173 -3.99 -23.85 -0.78
CA VAL A 173 -5.15 -24.09 -1.64
C VAL A 173 -6.40 -23.87 -0.82
N VAL A 174 -7.34 -23.11 -1.37
CA VAL A 174 -8.62 -22.79 -0.73
C VAL A 174 -9.75 -23.37 -1.58
N LEU A 175 -10.54 -24.19 -0.93
CA LEU A 175 -11.60 -25.02 -1.53
C LEU A 175 -12.92 -24.74 -0.83
N PRO A 176 -14.09 -24.94 -1.49
CA PRO A 176 -15.35 -25.06 -0.77
C PRO A 176 -15.26 -26.16 0.30
N ALA A 177 -15.81 -25.96 1.50
CA ALA A 177 -15.76 -26.96 2.57
C ALA A 177 -16.41 -28.29 2.18
N GLY A 178 -17.41 -28.26 1.28
CA GLY A 178 -18.07 -29.45 0.73
C GLY A 178 -17.35 -30.13 -0.43
N HIS A 179 -16.21 -29.58 -0.89
CA HIS A 179 -15.48 -30.13 -2.02
C HIS A 179 -14.93 -31.54 -1.70
N PRO A 180 -15.03 -32.51 -2.63
CA PRO A 180 -14.57 -33.89 -2.36
C PRO A 180 -13.12 -33.99 -1.89
N ALA A 181 -12.21 -33.21 -2.48
CA ALA A 181 -10.80 -33.16 -2.05
C ALA A 181 -10.64 -32.58 -0.63
N ALA A 182 -11.45 -31.58 -0.24
CA ALA A 182 -11.44 -31.03 1.11
C ALA A 182 -11.91 -32.03 2.17
N GLN A 183 -12.80 -32.94 1.79
CA GLN A 183 -13.31 -34.01 2.67
C GLN A 183 -12.33 -35.19 2.78
N ARG A 184 -11.66 -35.54 1.68
CA ARG A 184 -10.65 -36.62 1.68
C ARG A 184 -9.37 -36.25 2.39
N HIS A 185 -8.95 -35.00 2.30
CA HIS A 185 -7.68 -34.52 2.80
C HIS A 185 -7.85 -33.51 3.93
N ALA A 186 -7.41 -33.84 5.14
CA ALA A 186 -7.55 -32.96 6.30
C ALA A 186 -6.46 -31.87 6.37
N GLY A 187 -5.24 -32.13 5.92
CA GLY A 187 -4.09 -31.24 6.05
C GLY A 187 -3.51 -30.74 4.73
N THR A 188 -3.10 -31.67 3.87
CA THR A 188 -2.48 -31.40 2.56
C THR A 188 -3.34 -31.96 1.43
N VAL A 189 -3.28 -31.35 0.26
CA VAL A 189 -3.98 -31.83 -0.95
C VAL A 189 -2.99 -32.00 -2.09
N PRO A 190 -3.00 -33.16 -2.80
CA PRO A 190 -2.27 -33.31 -4.06
C PRO A 190 -2.90 -32.42 -5.12
N LEU A 191 -2.14 -31.50 -5.68
CA LEU A 191 -2.68 -30.50 -6.60
C LEU A 191 -3.23 -31.15 -7.89
N ALA A 192 -2.67 -32.27 -8.33
CA ALA A 192 -3.14 -33.02 -9.47
C ALA A 192 -4.61 -33.48 -9.36
N GLU A 193 -5.15 -33.66 -8.14
CA GLU A 193 -6.57 -34.00 -7.94
C GLU A 193 -7.54 -32.85 -8.25
N LEU A 194 -7.01 -31.65 -8.44
CA LEU A 194 -7.77 -30.43 -8.73
C LEU A 194 -7.70 -30.05 -10.22
N ALA A 195 -7.18 -30.94 -11.07
CA ALA A 195 -7.19 -30.76 -12.51
C ALA A 195 -8.63 -30.67 -13.02
N GLY A 196 -8.90 -29.70 -13.90
CA GLY A 196 -10.25 -29.46 -14.46
C GLY A 196 -11.19 -28.63 -13.59
N GLU A 197 -10.78 -28.26 -12.38
CA GLU A 197 -11.54 -27.31 -11.55
C GLU A 197 -11.41 -25.88 -12.07
N VAL A 198 -12.42 -25.05 -11.75
CA VAL A 198 -12.41 -23.61 -12.06
C VAL A 198 -11.62 -22.86 -11.00
N TRP A 199 -10.78 -21.92 -11.45
CA TRP A 199 -9.91 -21.14 -10.56
C TRP A 199 -10.25 -19.65 -10.57
N THR A 200 -9.98 -18.99 -9.46
CA THR A 200 -9.89 -17.53 -9.32
C THR A 200 -8.51 -17.12 -8.84
N CYS A 201 -7.97 -16.04 -9.40
CA CYS A 201 -6.70 -15.45 -8.98
C CYS A 201 -6.66 -13.94 -9.29
N GLY A 202 -5.49 -13.33 -9.19
CA GLY A 202 -5.24 -11.93 -9.56
C GLY A 202 -5.54 -11.63 -11.02
N HIS A 203 -5.48 -10.34 -11.36
CA HIS A 203 -5.58 -9.90 -12.75
C HIS A 203 -4.44 -10.46 -13.59
N ALA A 204 -4.66 -10.51 -14.91
CA ALA A 204 -3.65 -10.98 -15.85
C ALA A 204 -2.33 -10.17 -15.74
N GLY A 205 -1.21 -10.89 -15.70
CA GLY A 205 0.13 -10.30 -15.57
C GLY A 205 0.52 -9.95 -14.13
N THR A 206 -0.29 -10.31 -13.13
CA THR A 206 0.10 -10.12 -11.72
C THR A 206 0.99 -11.26 -11.20
N PRO A 207 1.86 -10.99 -10.22
CA PRO A 207 2.66 -12.03 -9.56
C PRO A 207 1.81 -13.15 -8.94
N TRP A 208 0.61 -12.84 -8.49
CA TRP A 208 -0.32 -13.83 -7.96
C TRP A 208 -0.82 -14.79 -9.05
N GLU A 209 -1.21 -14.30 -10.23
CA GLU A 209 -1.58 -15.18 -11.36
C GLU A 209 -0.42 -16.09 -11.73
N GLU A 210 0.77 -15.53 -11.94
CA GLU A 210 1.94 -16.30 -12.32
C GLU A 210 2.28 -17.39 -11.28
N MET A 211 2.14 -17.10 -9.99
CA MET A 211 2.31 -18.08 -8.93
C MET A 211 1.31 -19.24 -9.06
N VAL A 212 0.01 -18.94 -9.27
CA VAL A 212 -1.04 -19.96 -9.43
C VAL A 212 -0.75 -20.84 -10.64
N GLU A 213 -0.50 -20.25 -11.81
CA GLU A 213 -0.23 -20.99 -13.05
C GLU A 213 1.03 -21.87 -12.92
N ARG A 214 2.13 -21.29 -12.43
CA ARG A 214 3.38 -22.04 -12.24
C ARG A 214 3.20 -23.19 -11.26
N THR A 215 2.50 -22.98 -10.15
CA THR A 215 2.28 -24.02 -9.15
C THR A 215 1.40 -25.16 -9.70
N CYS A 216 0.32 -24.82 -10.44
CA CYS A 216 -0.50 -25.83 -11.09
C CYS A 216 0.27 -26.66 -12.11
N ARG A 217 1.13 -26.02 -12.92
CA ARG A 217 1.98 -26.74 -13.87
C ARG A 217 3.02 -27.63 -13.18
N ALA A 218 3.76 -27.06 -12.20
CA ALA A 218 4.89 -27.72 -11.59
C ALA A 218 4.48 -28.87 -10.66
N LEU A 219 3.48 -28.67 -9.82
CA LEU A 219 3.04 -29.65 -8.81
C LEU A 219 1.78 -30.41 -9.21
N GLY A 220 0.94 -29.84 -10.08
CA GLY A 220 -0.31 -30.47 -10.51
C GLY A 220 -0.22 -31.14 -11.87
N GLY A 221 0.72 -30.72 -12.73
CA GLY A 221 0.83 -31.21 -14.11
C GLY A 221 -0.29 -30.74 -15.03
N PHE A 222 -0.99 -29.64 -14.71
CA PHE A 222 -2.10 -29.11 -15.50
C PHE A 222 -2.07 -27.58 -15.61
N GLU A 223 -2.76 -27.05 -16.63
CA GLU A 223 -3.06 -25.63 -16.75
C GLU A 223 -4.37 -25.31 -16.01
N PRO A 224 -4.39 -24.29 -15.12
CA PRO A 224 -5.61 -23.93 -14.40
C PRO A 224 -6.62 -23.25 -15.33
N ASP A 225 -7.91 -23.61 -15.23
CA ASP A 225 -9.01 -22.92 -15.88
C ASP A 225 -9.38 -21.65 -15.10
N ILE A 226 -8.64 -20.54 -15.30
CA ILE A 226 -8.84 -19.28 -14.59
C ILE A 226 -10.01 -18.51 -15.23
N ARG A 227 -11.19 -18.62 -14.65
CA ARG A 227 -12.41 -17.92 -15.12
C ARG A 227 -12.68 -16.61 -14.41
N HIS A 228 -12.23 -16.46 -13.17
CA HIS A 228 -12.51 -15.29 -12.36
C HIS A 228 -11.21 -14.60 -11.99
N ARG A 229 -11.20 -13.25 -12.10
CA ARG A 229 -10.00 -12.44 -11.84
C ARG A 229 -10.33 -11.27 -10.94
N THR A 230 -9.63 -11.16 -9.83
CA THR A 230 -9.76 -10.07 -8.88
C THR A 230 -8.52 -10.01 -7.98
N ASN A 231 -8.02 -8.81 -7.69
CA ASN A 231 -6.95 -8.64 -6.70
C ASN A 231 -7.51 -8.56 -5.26
N ASP A 232 -8.83 -8.55 -5.10
CA ASP A 232 -9.48 -8.59 -3.78
C ASP A 232 -9.60 -10.03 -3.28
N ALA A 233 -8.82 -10.37 -2.25
CA ALA A 233 -8.86 -11.68 -1.60
C ALA A 233 -10.27 -12.01 -1.05
N ASN A 234 -11.02 -11.03 -0.55
CA ASN A 234 -12.38 -11.27 -0.04
C ASN A 234 -13.35 -11.65 -1.16
N ALA A 235 -13.23 -11.03 -2.34
CA ALA A 235 -14.01 -11.42 -3.51
C ALA A 235 -13.67 -12.85 -3.96
N SER A 236 -12.36 -13.21 -4.00
CA SER A 236 -11.93 -14.58 -4.29
C SER A 236 -12.47 -15.58 -3.28
N LEU A 237 -12.38 -15.30 -1.98
CA LEU A 237 -12.92 -16.15 -0.91
C LEU A 237 -14.45 -16.30 -1.01
N ALA A 238 -15.15 -15.23 -1.41
CA ALA A 238 -16.59 -15.27 -1.62
C ALA A 238 -16.99 -16.16 -2.82
N LEU A 239 -16.19 -16.21 -3.89
CA LEU A 239 -16.36 -17.14 -5.01
C LEU A 239 -16.17 -18.58 -4.54
N VAL A 240 -15.09 -18.84 -3.78
CA VAL A 240 -14.83 -20.19 -3.25
C VAL A 240 -15.92 -20.64 -2.29
N ALA A 241 -16.36 -19.80 -1.36
CA ALA A 241 -17.42 -20.15 -0.40
C ALA A 241 -18.74 -20.52 -1.08
N ARG A 242 -18.98 -20.06 -2.32
CA ARG A 242 -20.16 -20.37 -3.14
C ARG A 242 -19.97 -21.57 -4.07
N GLY A 243 -18.79 -22.20 -4.06
CA GLY A 243 -18.48 -23.32 -4.94
C GLY A 243 -18.28 -22.93 -6.41
N LEU A 244 -17.96 -21.67 -6.70
CA LEU A 244 -17.81 -21.17 -8.06
C LEU A 244 -16.37 -21.29 -8.57
N ALA A 245 -15.38 -21.38 -7.69
CA ALA A 245 -13.97 -21.51 -8.03
C ALA A 245 -13.15 -22.06 -6.86
N LEU A 246 -11.92 -22.48 -7.15
CA LEU A 246 -10.83 -22.67 -6.20
C LEU A 246 -9.87 -21.49 -6.28
N THR A 247 -8.99 -21.35 -5.28
CA THR A 247 -7.92 -20.36 -5.34
C THR A 247 -6.69 -20.83 -4.55
N MET A 248 -5.56 -20.17 -4.78
CA MET A 248 -4.40 -20.22 -3.88
C MET A 248 -4.23 -18.85 -3.24
N LEU A 249 -4.21 -18.80 -1.92
CA LEU A 249 -4.03 -17.58 -1.15
C LEU A 249 -3.00 -17.76 -0.04
N PRO A 250 -2.22 -16.71 0.26
CA PRO A 250 -1.36 -16.69 1.44
C PRO A 250 -2.17 -16.72 2.75
N GLY A 251 -1.50 -16.97 3.86
CA GLY A 251 -2.14 -17.11 5.16
C GLY A 251 -2.80 -15.83 5.70
N LEU A 252 -2.17 -14.65 5.49
CA LEU A 252 -2.68 -13.39 6.01
C LEU A 252 -4.14 -13.11 5.62
N PRO A 253 -4.55 -13.12 4.33
CA PRO A 253 -5.94 -12.92 3.96
C PRO A 253 -6.88 -14.00 4.50
N LEU A 254 -6.38 -15.18 4.88
CA LEU A 254 -7.19 -16.28 5.41
C LEU A 254 -7.49 -16.17 6.91
N ALA A 255 -6.87 -15.23 7.63
CA ALA A 255 -7.11 -15.04 9.07
C ALA A 255 -8.59 -14.71 9.39
N HIS A 256 -9.27 -14.03 8.47
CA HIS A 256 -10.68 -13.64 8.61
C HIS A 256 -11.57 -14.26 7.51
N ALA A 257 -11.20 -15.45 7.06
CA ALA A 257 -11.92 -16.12 5.98
C ALA A 257 -13.39 -16.43 6.34
N PRO A 258 -14.32 -16.34 5.37
CA PRO A 258 -15.73 -16.64 5.60
C PRO A 258 -15.94 -18.14 5.92
N ARG A 259 -17.09 -18.47 6.52
CA ARG A 259 -17.52 -19.87 6.67
C ARG A 259 -17.75 -20.49 5.30
N GLY A 260 -17.62 -21.82 5.23
CA GLY A 260 -17.91 -22.59 4.02
C GLY A 260 -16.70 -22.83 3.11
N ILE A 261 -15.50 -22.46 3.56
CA ILE A 261 -14.23 -22.81 2.89
C ILE A 261 -13.40 -23.76 3.72
N ALA A 262 -12.50 -24.48 3.06
CA ALA A 262 -11.43 -25.28 3.64
C ALA A 262 -10.10 -24.81 3.06
N ARG A 263 -9.10 -24.61 3.91
CA ARG A 263 -7.70 -24.36 3.51
C ARG A 263 -6.89 -25.65 3.63
N ARG A 264 -6.01 -25.90 2.68
CA ARG A 264 -5.12 -27.06 2.66
C ARG A 264 -3.72 -26.62 2.24
N HIS A 265 -2.71 -27.24 2.83
CA HIS A 265 -1.36 -27.09 2.33
C HIS A 265 -1.20 -27.84 1.00
N LEU A 266 -0.24 -27.41 0.18
CA LEU A 266 0.24 -28.17 -0.95
C LEU A 266 1.03 -29.39 -0.45
N ALA A 267 0.81 -30.57 -1.05
CA ALA A 267 1.40 -31.81 -0.55
C ALA A 267 2.89 -31.92 -0.83
N ASP A 268 3.35 -31.43 -1.98
CA ASP A 268 4.66 -31.80 -2.54
C ASP A 268 5.75 -30.74 -2.30
N ASP A 269 5.42 -29.46 -2.27
CA ASP A 269 6.37 -28.37 -2.00
C ASP A 269 5.66 -27.16 -1.40
N PRO A 270 6.11 -26.64 -0.25
CA PRO A 270 5.48 -25.45 0.34
C PRO A 270 5.75 -24.20 -0.51
N VAL A 271 4.68 -23.61 -1.04
CA VAL A 271 4.73 -22.31 -1.69
C VAL A 271 4.54 -21.22 -0.64
N TRP A 272 5.25 -20.11 -0.79
CA TRP A 272 5.21 -19.00 0.15
C TRP A 272 5.49 -17.66 -0.56
N ARG A 273 5.15 -16.58 0.11
CA ARG A 273 5.64 -15.24 -0.21
C ARG A 273 6.41 -14.67 0.98
N SER A 274 7.43 -13.87 0.73
CA SER A 274 8.08 -13.04 1.75
C SER A 274 7.39 -11.72 1.85
N ILE A 275 7.03 -11.30 3.05
CA ILE A 275 6.61 -9.94 3.35
C ILE A 275 7.83 -9.17 3.84
N PHE A 276 8.05 -7.99 3.29
CA PHE A 276 9.16 -7.12 3.67
C PHE A 276 8.69 -5.68 3.92
N ALA A 277 9.42 -4.96 4.75
CA ALA A 277 9.36 -3.52 4.79
C ALA A 277 10.50 -2.93 3.95
N ALA A 278 10.23 -1.83 3.27
CA ALA A 278 11.24 -1.07 2.55
C ALA A 278 11.26 0.37 3.06
N THR A 279 12.47 0.92 3.23
CA THR A 279 12.72 2.30 3.67
C THR A 279 13.82 2.94 2.81
N ARG A 280 13.88 4.27 2.76
CA ARG A 280 15.03 4.93 2.13
C ARG A 280 16.24 4.83 3.06
N ALA A 281 17.42 4.50 2.52
CA ALA A 281 18.69 4.50 3.26
C ALA A 281 19.00 5.87 3.90
N SER A 282 18.64 6.96 3.22
CA SER A 282 18.78 8.33 3.74
C SER A 282 17.97 8.61 5.01
N ASP A 283 16.90 7.83 5.24
CA ASP A 283 15.98 8.01 6.36
C ASP A 283 16.15 6.97 7.47
N ALA A 284 17.11 6.05 7.31
CA ALA A 284 17.38 4.97 8.28
C ALA A 284 17.67 5.49 9.70
N ALA A 285 18.30 6.65 9.83
CA ALA A 285 18.57 7.28 11.11
C ALA A 285 17.39 8.09 11.68
N ARG A 286 16.34 8.35 10.86
CA ARG A 286 15.20 9.19 11.27
C ARG A 286 14.35 8.49 12.32
N PRO A 287 14.08 9.12 13.48
CA PRO A 287 13.32 8.48 14.57
C PRO A 287 11.90 8.06 14.20
N SER A 288 11.19 8.84 13.36
CA SER A 288 9.85 8.48 12.88
C SER A 288 9.89 7.24 11.99
N THR A 289 10.81 7.14 11.02
CA THR A 289 10.97 5.97 10.15
C THR A 289 11.36 4.74 10.95
N ARG A 290 12.30 4.89 11.89
CA ARG A 290 12.70 3.80 12.80
C ARG A 290 11.55 3.31 13.67
N ALA A 291 10.74 4.22 14.21
CA ALA A 291 9.59 3.87 15.02
C ALA A 291 8.53 3.10 14.19
N LEU A 292 8.24 3.58 12.96
CA LEU A 292 7.34 2.88 12.04
C LEU A 292 7.87 1.49 11.69
N LEU A 293 9.13 1.38 11.31
CA LEU A 293 9.76 0.10 10.94
C LEU A 293 9.77 -0.87 12.12
N ALA A 294 10.16 -0.41 13.32
CA ALA A 294 10.17 -1.23 14.52
C ALA A 294 8.77 -1.74 14.86
N ALA A 295 7.75 -0.89 14.85
CA ALA A 295 6.37 -1.29 15.13
C ALA A 295 5.84 -2.31 14.10
N CYS A 296 6.16 -2.14 12.80
CA CYS A 296 5.81 -3.13 11.78
C CYS A 296 6.54 -4.46 12.00
N THR A 297 7.81 -4.42 12.40
CA THR A 297 8.61 -5.62 12.68
C THR A 297 8.07 -6.38 13.89
N ASP A 298 7.78 -5.68 14.99
CA ASP A 298 7.21 -6.27 16.20
C ASP A 298 5.84 -6.90 15.95
N THR A 299 5.01 -6.21 15.14
CA THR A 299 3.70 -6.74 14.74
C THR A 299 3.84 -7.98 13.89
N ALA A 300 4.75 -7.98 12.91
CA ALA A 300 4.97 -9.12 12.02
C ALA A 300 5.55 -10.33 12.78
N ALA A 301 6.37 -10.11 13.80
CA ALA A 301 6.92 -11.17 14.65
C ALA A 301 5.85 -11.85 15.55
N ALA A 302 4.69 -11.24 15.71
CA ALA A 302 3.57 -11.78 16.49
C ALA A 302 2.57 -12.59 15.64
N LEU A 303 2.77 -12.67 14.30
CA LEU A 303 1.94 -13.47 13.37
C LEU A 303 2.33 -14.94 13.38
#